data_e13b7375bd609a07713da3c405ce6c50
#
_entry.id   e13b7375bd609a07713da3c405ce6c50
#
_cell.length_a   1.000
_cell.length_b   1.000
_cell.length_c   1.000
_cell.angle_alpha   90.00
_cell.angle_beta   90.00
_cell.angle_gamma   90.00
#
_symmetry.space_group_name_H-M   'P 1'
#
loop_
_entity.id
_entity.type
_entity.pdbx_description
1 polymer ?
#
loop_
_entity_poly.entity_id
_entity_poly.type
_entity_poly.pdbx_seq_one_letter_code
_entity_poly.pdbx_strand_id
1 'polypeptide(L)'
;MIKRLKSHLIELKKTKRKGGLQKEESILIKERIRNVDECVENLKFKIYIFKMFGDGVAFLYLDKFDVKHFYYNVVDYNPKELAGALGGKNGLKEEWNIVKEACNKGFRALLNDITMSMRHGDVCLVSEGVPMLIEVKSSQNKNSRVERQIINLQKLGEFLSEDKAENFRGFPLIARMELCIPEIIYKKEVNEQFVICRSEGSSWVKLEEGFYVISIREGNVGDVLSKLNVSGEQIAPFFLNEYKNNQGWVPLTPFVNLINHPRDLCDFINGDLTIICILDLDCFKEIARNEGFELIFIEGDNYSMLFKEFDSSLIWGVSWQMMLRVPLEMMSMSWLIRDSITRFKLVQEQHSDTFFSSEINNLEPSPLEKYRHLFLK
;
A
#
# COMPACT_ATOMS: atom_id res chain seq x y z
N MET A 1 -15.86 -12.83 18.30
CA MET A 1 -15.38 -14.15 17.85
C MET A 1 -13.88 -14.30 18.02
N ILE A 2 -13.02 -13.50 17.38
CA ILE A 2 -11.53 -13.60 17.46
C ILE A 2 -11.02 -13.62 18.91
N LYS A 3 -11.50 -12.74 19.80
CA LYS A 3 -11.07 -12.71 21.21
C LYS A 3 -11.34 -14.07 21.91
N ARG A 4 -12.51 -14.69 21.66
CA ARG A 4 -12.86 -16.01 22.25
C ARG A 4 -11.96 -17.12 21.70
N LEU A 5 -11.69 -17.12 20.40
CA LEU A 5 -10.77 -18.10 19.78
C LEU A 5 -9.34 -17.95 20.32
N LYS A 6 -8.83 -16.71 20.46
CA LYS A 6 -7.53 -16.48 21.08
C LYS A 6 -7.44 -16.94 22.55
N SER A 7 -8.50 -16.73 23.34
CA SER A 7 -8.56 -17.26 24.71
C SER A 7 -8.52 -18.79 24.71
N HIS A 8 -9.30 -19.43 23.86
CA HIS A 8 -9.31 -20.90 23.70
C HIS A 8 -7.93 -21.43 23.25
N LEU A 9 -7.28 -20.74 22.33
CA LEU A 9 -5.92 -21.07 21.89
C LEU A 9 -4.90 -21.03 23.03
N ILE A 10 -4.99 -20.02 23.90
CA ILE A 10 -4.13 -19.92 25.08
C ILE A 10 -4.34 -21.10 26.01
N GLU A 11 -5.57 -21.53 26.24
CA GLU A 11 -5.90 -22.70 27.06
C GLU A 11 -5.35 -24.00 26.46
N LEU A 12 -5.53 -24.22 25.15
CA LEU A 12 -4.97 -25.40 24.47
C LEU A 12 -3.43 -25.43 24.54
N LYS A 13 -2.77 -24.27 24.33
CA LYS A 13 -1.32 -24.16 24.45
C LYS A 13 -0.83 -24.40 25.89
N LYS A 14 -1.58 -23.96 26.91
CA LYS A 14 -1.29 -24.27 28.33
C LYS A 14 -1.42 -25.76 28.62
N THR A 15 -2.50 -26.42 28.18
CA THR A 15 -2.71 -27.86 28.36
C THR A 15 -1.56 -28.66 27.75
N LYS A 16 -1.14 -28.31 26.52
CA LYS A 16 0.01 -28.94 25.86
C LYS A 16 1.32 -28.79 26.65
N ARG A 17 1.55 -27.61 27.28
CA ARG A 17 2.77 -27.33 28.05
C ARG A 17 2.84 -28.05 29.41
N LYS A 18 1.69 -28.40 30.02
CA LYS A 18 1.66 -29.05 31.31
C LYS A 18 2.29 -30.46 31.31
N GLY A 19 2.44 -31.08 30.12
CA GLY A 19 2.98 -32.42 30.01
C GLY A 19 2.03 -33.52 30.47
N GLY A 20 2.48 -34.78 30.49
CA GLY A 20 1.68 -35.91 30.95
C GLY A 20 0.62 -36.44 29.96
N LEU A 21 0.55 -35.84 28.77
CA LEU A 21 -0.39 -36.28 27.73
C LEU A 21 0.11 -37.54 27.04
N GLN A 22 -0.81 -38.47 26.77
CA GLN A 22 -0.53 -39.60 25.87
C GLN A 22 -0.27 -39.12 24.44
N LYS A 23 0.44 -39.93 23.64
CA LYS A 23 0.85 -39.56 22.27
C LYS A 23 -0.35 -39.11 21.41
N GLU A 24 -1.45 -39.84 21.49
CA GLU A 24 -2.68 -39.58 20.74
C GLU A 24 -3.34 -38.25 21.15
N GLU A 25 -3.43 -38.00 22.45
CA GLU A 25 -3.96 -36.72 23.00
C GLU A 25 -3.10 -35.53 22.58
N SER A 26 -1.76 -35.70 22.58
CA SER A 26 -0.83 -34.67 22.15
C SER A 26 -1.01 -34.34 20.64
N ILE A 27 -1.26 -35.33 19.81
CA ILE A 27 -1.55 -35.14 18.36
C ILE A 27 -2.86 -34.38 18.21
N LEU A 28 -3.93 -34.79 18.88
CA LEU A 28 -5.23 -34.16 18.80
C LEU A 28 -5.18 -32.67 19.26
N ILE A 29 -4.46 -32.38 20.33
CA ILE A 29 -4.30 -31.00 20.80
C ILE A 29 -3.52 -30.14 19.79
N LYS A 30 -2.46 -30.69 19.16
CA LYS A 30 -1.73 -29.99 18.09
C LYS A 30 -2.64 -29.65 16.91
N GLU A 31 -3.46 -30.58 16.49
CA GLU A 31 -4.41 -30.38 15.40
C GLU A 31 -5.45 -29.31 15.75
N ARG A 32 -6.03 -29.36 16.96
CA ARG A 32 -6.96 -28.32 17.43
C ARG A 32 -6.31 -26.95 17.48
N ILE A 33 -5.06 -26.84 17.94
CA ILE A 33 -4.31 -25.59 17.95
C ILE A 33 -4.18 -25.04 16.54
N ARG A 34 -3.78 -25.88 15.56
CA ARG A 34 -3.65 -25.49 14.16
C ARG A 34 -4.98 -25.00 13.59
N ASN A 35 -6.07 -25.75 13.78
CA ASN A 35 -7.39 -25.38 13.27
C ASN A 35 -7.91 -24.06 13.86
N VAL A 36 -7.64 -23.80 15.15
CA VAL A 36 -8.02 -22.52 15.79
C VAL A 36 -7.14 -21.36 15.28
N ASP A 37 -5.84 -21.57 15.11
CA ASP A 37 -4.94 -20.56 14.54
C ASP A 37 -5.38 -20.23 13.09
N GLU A 38 -5.63 -21.21 12.26
CA GLU A 38 -6.12 -21.01 10.88
C GLU A 38 -7.47 -20.25 10.87
N CYS A 39 -8.39 -20.59 11.76
CA CYS A 39 -9.65 -19.87 11.88
C CYS A 39 -9.44 -18.39 12.26
N VAL A 40 -8.52 -18.11 13.17
CA VAL A 40 -8.17 -16.72 13.57
C VAL A 40 -7.58 -15.96 12.40
N GLU A 41 -6.64 -16.55 11.66
CA GLU A 41 -6.02 -15.88 10.50
C GLU A 41 -7.05 -15.64 9.36
N ASN A 42 -7.90 -16.60 9.07
CA ASN A 42 -8.97 -16.44 8.10
C ASN A 42 -9.94 -15.30 8.48
N LEU A 43 -10.26 -15.15 9.78
CA LEU A 43 -11.09 -14.04 10.25
C LEU A 43 -10.38 -12.68 10.15
N LYS A 44 -9.08 -12.64 10.44
CA LYS A 44 -8.28 -11.41 10.25
C LYS A 44 -8.23 -11.02 8.77
N PHE A 45 -8.00 -12.00 7.88
CA PHE A 45 -8.01 -11.76 6.45
C PHE A 45 -9.36 -11.22 5.96
N LYS A 46 -10.49 -11.79 6.42
CA LYS A 46 -11.82 -11.25 6.10
C LYS A 46 -11.99 -9.81 6.57
N ILE A 47 -11.54 -9.48 7.79
CA ILE A 47 -11.58 -8.10 8.29
C ILE A 47 -10.73 -7.19 7.40
N TYR A 48 -9.54 -7.62 7.01
CA TYR A 48 -8.69 -6.87 6.07
C TYR A 48 -9.41 -6.60 4.75
N ILE A 49 -10.04 -7.62 4.14
CA ILE A 49 -10.81 -7.44 2.89
C ILE A 49 -11.93 -6.41 3.07
N PHE A 50 -12.72 -6.50 4.15
CA PHE A 50 -13.76 -5.49 4.41
C PHE A 50 -13.19 -4.08 4.61
N LYS A 51 -12.04 -3.95 5.27
CA LYS A 51 -11.36 -2.66 5.42
C LYS A 51 -10.81 -2.13 4.08
N MET A 52 -10.37 -3.01 3.16
CA MET A 52 -9.99 -2.61 1.81
C MET A 52 -11.18 -2.03 1.01
N PHE A 53 -12.41 -2.50 1.24
CA PHE A 53 -13.61 -1.85 0.69
C PHE A 53 -13.82 -0.46 1.32
N GLY A 54 -13.58 -0.32 2.62
CA GLY A 54 -13.60 0.98 3.29
C GLY A 54 -12.57 1.95 2.71
N ASP A 55 -11.34 1.50 2.50
CA ASP A 55 -10.32 2.26 1.78
C ASP A 55 -10.76 2.59 0.35
N GLY A 56 -11.40 1.63 -0.34
CA GLY A 56 -11.95 1.87 -1.68
C GLY A 56 -12.90 3.08 -1.71
N VAL A 57 -13.76 3.20 -0.70
CA VAL A 57 -14.65 4.36 -0.56
C VAL A 57 -13.84 5.64 -0.25
N ALA A 58 -12.83 5.57 0.63
CA ALA A 58 -11.97 6.72 0.93
C ALA A 58 -11.29 7.27 -0.33
N PHE A 59 -10.69 6.39 -1.14
CA PHE A 59 -10.01 6.76 -2.39
C PHE A 59 -10.94 7.23 -3.53
N LEU A 60 -12.26 7.09 -3.39
CA LEU A 60 -13.23 7.68 -4.33
C LEU A 60 -13.51 9.16 -4.04
N TYR A 61 -13.32 9.58 -2.79
CA TYR A 61 -13.73 10.92 -2.35
C TYR A 61 -12.58 11.80 -1.86
N LEU A 62 -11.45 11.20 -1.53
CA LEU A 62 -10.25 11.88 -1.06
C LEU A 62 -9.13 11.74 -2.08
N ASP A 63 -8.27 12.75 -2.13
CA ASP A 63 -7.02 12.63 -2.86
C ASP A 63 -6.15 11.50 -2.27
N LYS A 64 -5.56 10.68 -3.12
CA LYS A 64 -4.74 9.53 -2.70
C LYS A 64 -3.49 9.94 -1.93
N PHE A 65 -2.96 11.14 -2.21
CA PHE A 65 -1.82 11.67 -1.48
C PHE A 65 -2.23 12.14 -0.09
N ASP A 66 -3.46 12.67 0.10
CA ASP A 66 -4.01 12.94 1.44
C ASP A 66 -4.21 11.65 2.23
N VAL A 67 -4.81 10.62 1.61
CA VAL A 67 -5.00 9.31 2.25
C VAL A 67 -3.68 8.70 2.70
N LYS A 68 -2.61 8.82 1.92
CA LYS A 68 -1.25 8.41 2.29
C LYS A 68 -0.82 9.07 3.61
N HIS A 69 -1.09 10.35 3.79
CA HIS A 69 -0.70 11.08 5.00
C HIS A 69 -1.50 10.67 6.24
N PHE A 70 -2.70 10.12 6.10
CA PHE A 70 -3.46 9.55 7.21
C PHE A 70 -2.95 8.18 7.69
N TYR A 71 -2.12 7.52 6.93
CA TYR A 71 -1.53 6.23 7.27
C TYR A 71 -0.35 6.35 8.24
N TYR A 72 0.48 7.39 8.11
CA TYR A 72 1.72 7.57 8.88
C TYR A 72 1.51 8.35 10.17
N ASN A 73 2.41 8.12 11.15
CA ASN A 73 2.50 8.95 12.34
C ASN A 73 2.80 10.42 11.99
N VAL A 74 2.51 11.30 12.93
CA VAL A 74 2.85 12.73 12.85
C VAL A 74 4.30 13.00 13.31
N VAL A 75 4.85 12.09 14.12
CA VAL A 75 6.19 12.25 14.74
C VAL A 75 7.29 11.65 13.86
N ASP A 76 6.98 10.57 13.18
CA ASP A 76 7.90 9.84 12.29
C ASP A 76 7.19 9.34 11.04
N TYR A 77 7.94 8.77 10.09
CA TYR A 77 7.40 8.18 8.87
C TYR A 77 7.01 6.69 9.04
N ASN A 78 6.79 6.25 10.29
CA ASN A 78 6.29 4.90 10.56
C ASN A 78 4.77 4.86 10.43
N PRO A 79 4.21 3.72 10.01
CA PRO A 79 2.76 3.52 10.02
C PRO A 79 2.19 3.72 11.42
N LYS A 80 1.18 4.57 11.56
CA LYS A 80 0.45 4.69 12.82
C LYS A 80 -0.24 3.37 13.14
N GLU A 81 -0.33 3.01 14.41
CA GLU A 81 -1.05 1.81 14.85
C GLU A 81 -2.49 1.82 14.32
N LEU A 82 -2.91 0.66 13.82
CA LEU A 82 -4.27 0.49 13.35
C LEU A 82 -5.25 0.55 14.53
N ALA A 83 -6.36 1.24 14.34
CA ALA A 83 -7.44 1.26 15.31
C ALA A 83 -7.92 -0.17 15.67
N GLY A 84 -8.34 -0.35 16.92
CA GLY A 84 -8.81 -1.62 17.42
C GLY A 84 -10.05 -2.16 16.69
N ALA A 85 -10.49 -3.34 17.08
CA ALA A 85 -11.70 -3.93 16.50
C ALA A 85 -12.94 -3.10 16.85
N LEU A 86 -13.83 -2.87 15.88
CA LEU A 86 -15.13 -2.18 16.03
C LEU A 86 -16.01 -2.81 17.12
N GLY A 87 -15.97 -4.13 17.25
CA GLY A 87 -16.80 -4.85 18.22
C GLY A 87 -16.41 -4.56 19.66
N GLY A 88 -17.31 -3.94 20.42
CA GLY A 88 -17.14 -3.58 21.83
C GLY A 88 -16.44 -2.24 22.06
N LYS A 89 -16.35 -1.39 21.05
CA LYS A 89 -15.91 0.01 21.17
C LYS A 89 -17.03 0.85 21.77
N ASN A 90 -16.79 1.49 22.91
CA ASN A 90 -17.81 2.27 23.63
C ASN A 90 -18.29 3.51 22.85
N GLY A 91 -17.48 4.08 21.98
CA GLY A 91 -17.81 5.29 21.20
C GLY A 91 -18.44 5.02 19.82
N LEU A 92 -18.56 3.77 19.39
CA LEU A 92 -19.00 3.45 18.03
C LEU A 92 -20.40 4.00 17.69
N LYS A 93 -21.31 4.04 18.66
CA LYS A 93 -22.68 4.55 18.45
C LYS A 93 -22.67 6.05 18.17
N GLU A 94 -21.89 6.78 18.91
CA GLU A 94 -21.70 8.22 18.78
C GLU A 94 -21.03 8.56 17.44
N GLU A 95 -19.96 7.85 17.10
CA GLU A 95 -19.26 7.99 15.81
C GLU A 95 -20.22 7.72 14.64
N TRP A 96 -20.99 6.63 14.71
CA TRP A 96 -21.98 6.31 13.69
C TRP A 96 -23.10 7.34 13.58
N ASN A 97 -23.52 7.94 14.70
CA ASN A 97 -24.53 9.02 14.67
C ASN A 97 -23.98 10.27 13.98
N ILE A 98 -22.70 10.62 14.18
CA ILE A 98 -22.05 11.74 13.50
C ILE A 98 -22.02 11.48 11.98
N VAL A 99 -21.62 10.27 11.55
CA VAL A 99 -21.64 9.89 10.13
C VAL A 99 -23.03 10.05 9.53
N LYS A 100 -24.08 9.52 10.21
CA LYS A 100 -25.46 9.65 9.73
C LYS A 100 -25.92 11.11 9.64
N GLU A 101 -25.65 11.89 10.67
CA GLU A 101 -26.05 13.30 10.70
C GLU A 101 -25.36 14.09 9.59
N ALA A 102 -24.08 13.87 9.36
CA ALA A 102 -23.33 14.47 8.27
C ALA A 102 -23.94 14.10 6.90
N CYS A 103 -24.18 12.80 6.68
CA CYS A 103 -24.79 12.34 5.43
C CYS A 103 -26.20 12.91 5.22
N ASN A 104 -27.03 13.01 6.28
CA ASN A 104 -28.37 13.63 6.21
C ASN A 104 -28.30 15.12 5.85
N LYS A 105 -27.21 15.80 6.19
CA LYS A 105 -26.95 17.21 5.81
C LYS A 105 -26.29 17.35 4.44
N GLY A 106 -26.09 16.25 3.70
CA GLY A 106 -25.48 16.24 2.38
C GLY A 106 -23.94 16.19 2.36
N PHE A 107 -23.30 16.09 3.52
CA PHE A 107 -21.84 15.91 3.60
C PHE A 107 -21.46 14.44 3.37
N ARG A 108 -20.33 14.20 2.72
CA ARG A 108 -19.71 12.89 2.65
C ARG A 108 -18.99 12.63 3.97
N ALA A 109 -19.24 11.48 4.57
CA ALA A 109 -18.62 11.10 5.85
C ALA A 109 -18.17 9.64 5.82
N LEU A 110 -17.02 9.38 6.40
CA LEU A 110 -16.42 8.04 6.49
C LEU A 110 -16.04 7.75 7.94
N LEU A 111 -16.40 6.56 8.41
CA LEU A 111 -15.91 6.03 9.68
C LEU A 111 -14.50 5.46 9.47
N ASN A 112 -13.50 6.05 10.11
CA ASN A 112 -12.09 5.69 9.86
C ASN A 112 -11.76 4.25 10.28
N ASP A 113 -12.39 3.73 11.31
CA ASP A 113 -12.19 2.36 11.79
C ASP A 113 -12.54 1.26 10.79
N ILE A 114 -13.33 1.55 9.75
CA ILE A 114 -13.62 0.59 8.67
C ILE A 114 -12.56 0.58 7.56
N THR A 115 -11.50 1.37 7.69
CA THR A 115 -10.40 1.48 6.72
C THR A 115 -9.09 0.91 7.26
N MET A 116 -8.11 0.72 6.41
CA MET A 116 -6.72 0.41 6.76
C MET A 116 -5.85 1.66 6.74
N SER A 117 -6.18 2.63 5.89
CA SER A 117 -5.37 3.81 5.60
C SER A 117 -5.69 4.99 6.52
N MET A 118 -6.97 5.19 6.87
CA MET A 118 -7.41 6.33 7.67
C MET A 118 -7.18 6.09 9.16
N ARG A 119 -5.97 6.38 9.65
CA ARG A 119 -5.56 6.03 11.02
C ARG A 119 -5.59 7.20 12.01
N HIS A 120 -6.09 8.36 11.60
CA HIS A 120 -6.23 9.55 12.44
C HIS A 120 -7.69 9.96 12.55
N GLY A 121 -8.12 10.28 13.77
CA GLY A 121 -9.52 10.58 14.10
C GLY A 121 -10.42 9.35 14.04
N ASP A 122 -11.66 9.52 14.43
CA ASP A 122 -12.70 8.47 14.41
C ASP A 122 -13.58 8.58 13.14
N VAL A 123 -13.84 9.80 12.70
CA VAL A 123 -14.66 10.12 11.52
C VAL A 123 -13.92 11.11 10.63
N CYS A 124 -14.00 10.93 9.32
CA CYS A 124 -13.56 11.89 8.33
C CYS A 124 -14.76 12.45 7.60
N LEU A 125 -14.94 13.77 7.64
CA LEU A 125 -15.87 14.48 6.76
C LEU A 125 -15.10 14.96 5.53
N VAL A 126 -15.76 14.93 4.37
CA VAL A 126 -15.19 15.42 3.12
C VAL A 126 -16.04 16.59 2.64
N SER A 127 -15.47 17.78 2.68
CA SER A 127 -16.07 18.99 2.15
C SER A 127 -15.24 19.50 0.98
N GLU A 128 -15.82 19.56 -0.20
CA GLU A 128 -15.15 20.06 -1.42
C GLU A 128 -13.78 19.40 -1.71
N GLY A 129 -13.66 18.12 -1.35
CA GLY A 129 -12.40 17.36 -1.51
C GLY A 129 -11.41 17.49 -0.34
N VAL A 130 -11.63 18.44 0.57
CA VAL A 130 -10.77 18.65 1.75
C VAL A 130 -11.22 17.73 2.88
N PRO A 131 -10.31 16.88 3.42
CA PRO A 131 -10.61 15.99 4.54
C PRO A 131 -10.63 16.77 5.86
N MET A 132 -11.70 16.61 6.64
CA MET A 132 -11.81 17.10 8.00
C MET A 132 -11.89 15.93 8.97
N LEU A 133 -10.86 15.75 9.78
CA LEU A 133 -10.78 14.68 10.77
C LEU A 133 -11.44 15.08 12.07
N ILE A 134 -12.29 14.19 12.59
CA ILE A 134 -13.01 14.38 13.85
C ILE A 134 -12.64 13.26 14.82
N GLU A 135 -12.24 13.65 16.03
CA GLU A 135 -12.08 12.76 17.19
C GLU A 135 -13.35 12.82 18.03
N VAL A 136 -14.03 11.69 18.19
CA VAL A 136 -15.30 11.61 18.92
C VAL A 136 -15.03 11.23 20.38
N LYS A 137 -15.49 12.03 21.33
CA LYS A 137 -15.28 11.79 22.74
C LYS A 137 -16.57 11.36 23.42
N SER A 138 -16.55 10.20 24.03
CA SER A 138 -17.64 9.69 24.88
C SER A 138 -17.61 10.22 26.31
N SER A 139 -16.55 10.93 26.71
CA SER A 139 -16.41 11.50 28.08
C SER A 139 -15.70 12.86 28.06
N GLN A 140 -16.00 13.70 29.06
CA GLN A 140 -15.34 15.01 29.24
C GLN A 140 -13.94 14.92 29.89
N ASN A 141 -13.43 13.74 30.17
CA ASN A 141 -12.13 13.58 30.81
C ASN A 141 -11.01 13.95 29.84
N LYS A 142 -10.39 15.09 30.09
CA LYS A 142 -9.14 15.50 29.41
C LYS A 142 -7.97 14.74 30.06
N ASN A 143 -7.37 13.83 29.34
CA ASN A 143 -6.12 13.20 29.73
C ASN A 143 -5.03 13.50 28.69
N SER A 144 -3.78 13.34 29.05
CA SER A 144 -2.60 13.64 28.21
C SER A 144 -2.61 12.88 26.87
N ARG A 145 -3.31 11.75 26.76
CA ARG A 145 -3.48 11.00 25.52
C ARG A 145 -4.39 11.75 24.55
N VAL A 146 -5.51 12.27 25.06
CA VAL A 146 -6.49 13.02 24.26
C VAL A 146 -5.89 14.32 23.76
N GLU A 147 -5.13 15.04 24.59
CA GLU A 147 -4.46 16.28 24.18
C GLU A 147 -3.45 16.02 23.06
N ARG A 148 -2.64 14.96 23.19
CA ARG A 148 -1.72 14.56 22.11
C ARG A 148 -2.44 14.20 20.81
N GLN A 149 -3.59 13.52 20.88
CA GLN A 149 -4.36 13.19 19.67
C GLN A 149 -4.86 14.45 18.98
N ILE A 150 -5.37 15.44 19.72
CA ILE A 150 -5.83 16.73 19.17
C ILE A 150 -4.67 17.47 18.51
N ILE A 151 -3.52 17.60 19.21
CA ILE A 151 -2.34 18.26 18.65
C ILE A 151 -1.88 17.58 17.37
N ASN A 152 -1.89 16.25 17.33
CA ASN A 152 -1.51 15.50 16.14
C ASN A 152 -2.49 15.71 14.98
N LEU A 153 -3.79 15.79 15.25
CA LEU A 153 -4.80 16.10 14.23
C LEU A 153 -4.65 17.53 13.70
N GLN A 154 -4.37 18.50 14.57
CA GLN A 154 -4.11 19.88 14.17
C GLN A 154 -2.89 19.98 13.25
N LYS A 155 -1.74 19.41 13.67
CA LYS A 155 -0.52 19.38 12.84
C LYS A 155 -0.73 18.73 11.48
N LEU A 156 -1.48 17.63 11.45
CA LEU A 156 -1.79 16.96 10.19
C LEU A 156 -2.72 17.82 9.32
N GLY A 157 -3.74 18.46 9.92
CA GLY A 157 -4.65 19.37 9.22
C GLY A 157 -3.91 20.59 8.65
N GLU A 158 -3.02 21.21 9.44
CA GLU A 158 -2.16 22.30 8.99
C GLU A 158 -1.28 21.90 7.80
N PHE A 159 -0.62 20.73 7.90
CA PHE A 159 0.18 20.21 6.80
C PHE A 159 -0.63 19.96 5.53
N LEU A 160 -1.87 19.46 5.65
CA LEU A 160 -2.74 19.21 4.49
C LEU A 160 -3.30 20.49 3.87
N SER A 161 -3.45 21.56 4.66
CA SER A 161 -3.93 22.86 4.17
C SER A 161 -2.83 23.73 3.56
N GLU A 162 -1.61 23.64 4.10
CA GLU A 162 -0.47 24.50 3.72
C GLU A 162 0.47 23.84 2.71
N ASP A 163 0.32 22.53 2.43
CA ASP A 163 1.21 21.69 1.63
C ASP A 163 2.67 21.67 2.13
N LYS A 164 2.91 22.20 3.33
CA LYS A 164 4.23 22.37 3.91
C LYS A 164 4.17 22.29 5.44
N ALA A 165 5.19 21.67 6.04
CA ALA A 165 5.37 21.67 7.48
C ALA A 165 6.85 21.64 7.87
N GLU A 166 7.18 22.35 8.95
CA GLU A 166 8.51 22.30 9.58
C GLU A 166 8.51 21.32 10.76
N ASN A 167 9.65 20.66 10.97
CA ASN A 167 9.85 19.69 12.06
C ASN A 167 8.73 18.63 12.13
N PHE A 168 8.37 18.11 10.95
CA PHE A 168 7.29 17.15 10.78
C PHE A 168 7.85 15.79 10.37
N ARG A 169 7.44 14.71 11.06
CA ARG A 169 7.86 13.34 10.78
C ARG A 169 9.38 13.09 10.81
N GLY A 170 10.09 13.82 11.66
CA GLY A 170 11.54 13.68 11.78
C GLY A 170 12.34 14.47 10.73
N PHE A 171 11.69 15.18 9.83
CA PHE A 171 12.34 16.03 8.84
C PHE A 171 12.25 17.50 9.23
N PRO A 172 13.33 18.29 8.99
CA PRO A 172 13.32 19.73 9.25
C PRO A 172 12.24 20.46 8.45
N LEU A 173 12.02 20.02 7.20
CA LEU A 173 11.02 20.55 6.29
C LEU A 173 10.44 19.43 5.43
N ILE A 174 9.11 19.36 5.35
CA ILE A 174 8.38 18.56 4.37
C ILE A 174 7.50 19.48 3.56
N ALA A 175 7.51 19.30 2.23
CA ALA A 175 6.58 19.95 1.34
C ALA A 175 5.93 18.91 0.43
N ARG A 176 4.64 19.10 0.13
CA ARG A 176 3.96 18.36 -0.94
C ARG A 176 4.20 19.10 -2.26
N MET A 177 4.54 18.36 -3.26
CA MET A 177 4.71 18.90 -4.61
C MET A 177 3.55 18.42 -5.47
N GLU A 178 2.99 19.31 -6.25
CA GLU A 178 2.01 18.95 -7.27
C GLU A 178 2.65 18.02 -8.32
N LEU A 179 1.81 17.22 -8.97
CA LEU A 179 2.26 16.40 -10.09
C LEU A 179 2.64 17.32 -11.25
N CYS A 180 3.85 17.17 -11.77
CA CYS A 180 4.30 17.93 -12.94
C CYS A 180 3.62 17.46 -14.22
N ILE A 181 3.27 16.17 -14.29
CA ILE A 181 2.69 15.51 -15.45
C ILE A 181 1.49 14.69 -14.97
N PRO A 182 0.33 14.71 -15.68
CA PRO A 182 -0.80 13.85 -15.34
C PRO A 182 -0.41 12.37 -15.32
N GLU A 183 -0.85 11.65 -14.29
CA GLU A 183 -0.52 10.23 -14.14
C GLU A 183 -1.11 9.38 -15.24
N ILE A 184 -0.36 8.38 -15.66
CA ILE A 184 -0.79 7.35 -16.60
C ILE A 184 -1.03 6.06 -15.81
N ILE A 185 -2.28 5.57 -15.84
CA ILE A 185 -2.72 4.36 -15.13
C ILE A 185 -3.38 3.41 -16.14
N TYR A 186 -2.88 2.19 -16.24
CA TYR A 186 -3.31 1.16 -17.20
C TYR A 186 -4.47 0.28 -16.67
N LYS A 187 -5.33 0.85 -15.83
CA LYS A 187 -6.45 0.12 -15.24
C LYS A 187 -7.40 -0.47 -16.30
N LYS A 188 -7.63 0.26 -17.38
CA LYS A 188 -8.53 -0.16 -18.46
C LYS A 188 -7.98 -1.40 -19.16
N GLU A 189 -6.73 -1.33 -19.60
CA GLU A 189 -6.02 -2.39 -20.34
C GLU A 189 -5.96 -3.69 -19.55
N VAL A 190 -5.70 -3.59 -18.24
CA VAL A 190 -5.65 -4.75 -17.35
C VAL A 190 -7.04 -5.37 -17.15
N ASN A 191 -8.12 -4.56 -17.06
CA ASN A 191 -9.46 -5.10 -16.95
C ASN A 191 -9.95 -5.74 -18.28
N GLU A 192 -9.54 -5.23 -19.44
CA GLU A 192 -9.78 -5.86 -20.74
C GLU A 192 -9.05 -7.21 -20.83
N GLN A 193 -7.81 -7.29 -20.33
CA GLN A 193 -7.05 -8.54 -20.24
C GLN A 193 -7.75 -9.57 -19.33
N PHE A 194 -8.37 -9.17 -18.22
CA PHE A 194 -9.13 -10.10 -17.36
C PHE A 194 -10.31 -10.74 -18.10
N VAL A 195 -10.92 -10.04 -19.08
CA VAL A 195 -11.98 -10.63 -19.90
C VAL A 195 -11.43 -11.79 -20.73
N ILE A 196 -10.27 -11.62 -21.34
CA ILE A 196 -9.59 -12.68 -22.11
C ILE A 196 -9.21 -13.84 -21.20
N CYS A 197 -8.63 -13.55 -20.02
CA CYS A 197 -8.25 -14.56 -19.04
C CYS A 197 -9.44 -15.41 -18.56
N ARG A 198 -10.66 -14.84 -18.50
CA ARG A 198 -11.85 -15.61 -18.14
C ARG A 198 -12.24 -16.66 -19.19
N SER A 199 -11.98 -16.40 -20.47
CA SER A 199 -12.32 -17.32 -21.56
C SER A 199 -11.22 -18.31 -21.88
N GLU A 200 -9.95 -17.92 -21.70
CA GLU A 200 -8.78 -18.70 -22.14
C GLU A 200 -8.00 -19.36 -20.97
N GLY A 201 -8.41 -19.10 -19.72
CA GLY A 201 -7.74 -19.59 -18.52
C GLY A 201 -6.49 -18.80 -18.14
N SER A 202 -5.77 -18.21 -19.11
CA SER A 202 -4.63 -17.33 -18.88
C SER A 202 -4.51 -16.29 -19.98
N SER A 203 -3.92 -15.14 -19.66
CA SER A 203 -3.66 -14.07 -20.63
C SER A 203 -2.52 -13.19 -20.14
N TRP A 204 -1.96 -12.40 -21.03
CA TRP A 204 -0.99 -11.37 -20.68
C TRP A 204 -1.18 -10.13 -21.57
N VAL A 205 -0.69 -9.00 -21.10
CA VAL A 205 -0.69 -7.74 -21.84
C VAL A 205 0.62 -7.00 -21.58
N LYS A 206 1.18 -6.39 -22.62
CA LYS A 206 2.26 -5.42 -22.52
C LYS A 206 1.63 -4.03 -22.40
N LEU A 207 1.81 -3.41 -21.24
CA LEU A 207 1.23 -2.09 -20.96
C LEU A 207 2.08 -0.96 -21.54
N GLU A 208 3.38 -1.09 -21.43
CA GLU A 208 4.41 -0.24 -22.05
C GLU A 208 5.69 -1.05 -22.24
N GLU A 209 6.70 -0.47 -22.87
CA GLU A 209 7.98 -1.14 -23.01
C GLU A 209 8.56 -1.46 -21.65
N GLY A 210 8.89 -2.75 -21.42
CA GLY A 210 9.39 -3.24 -20.14
C GLY A 210 8.33 -3.48 -19.06
N PHE A 211 7.03 -3.24 -19.30
CA PHE A 211 5.99 -3.51 -18.32
C PHE A 211 4.92 -4.48 -18.85
N TYR A 212 4.84 -5.66 -18.24
CA TYR A 212 3.91 -6.72 -18.61
C TYR A 212 3.04 -7.10 -17.41
N VAL A 213 1.79 -7.44 -17.68
CA VAL A 213 0.86 -8.01 -16.71
C VAL A 213 0.37 -9.35 -17.19
N ILE A 214 0.49 -10.36 -16.32
CA ILE A 214 0.03 -11.72 -16.55
C ILE A 214 -1.12 -12.01 -15.62
N SER A 215 -2.17 -12.65 -16.14
CA SER A 215 -3.30 -13.14 -15.36
C SER A 215 -3.52 -14.61 -15.63
N ILE A 216 -3.68 -15.40 -14.56
CA ILE A 216 -3.79 -16.85 -14.63
C ILE A 216 -4.94 -17.30 -13.73
N ARG A 217 -5.86 -18.08 -14.29
CA ARG A 217 -6.90 -18.82 -13.60
C ARG A 217 -6.65 -20.32 -13.68
N GLU A 218 -6.19 -20.78 -14.83
CA GLU A 218 -5.88 -22.17 -15.12
C GLU A 218 -4.56 -22.24 -15.88
N GLY A 219 -3.77 -23.26 -15.61
CA GLY A 219 -2.49 -23.49 -16.30
C GLY A 219 -1.25 -23.19 -15.45
N ASN A 220 -0.10 -23.18 -16.11
CA ASN A 220 1.20 -23.01 -15.47
C ASN A 220 1.77 -21.61 -15.76
N VAL A 221 2.30 -20.96 -14.75
CA VAL A 221 2.98 -19.65 -14.88
C VAL A 221 4.13 -19.73 -15.92
N GLY A 222 4.91 -20.83 -15.92
CA GLY A 222 6.02 -21.03 -16.85
C GLY A 222 5.60 -21.00 -18.32
N ASP A 223 4.43 -21.56 -18.64
CA ASP A 223 3.90 -21.57 -20.02
C ASP A 223 3.54 -20.17 -20.53
N VAL A 224 3.06 -19.31 -19.64
CA VAL A 224 2.75 -17.91 -19.98
C VAL A 224 4.03 -17.10 -20.08
N LEU A 225 4.97 -17.28 -19.13
CA LEU A 225 6.27 -16.60 -19.14
C LEU A 225 7.08 -16.91 -20.40
N SER A 226 7.01 -18.16 -20.90
CA SER A 226 7.73 -18.55 -22.10
C SER A 226 7.25 -17.84 -23.38
N LYS A 227 6.04 -17.27 -23.36
CA LYS A 227 5.47 -16.50 -24.47
C LYS A 227 5.84 -15.01 -24.42
N LEU A 228 6.37 -14.55 -23.28
CA LEU A 228 6.82 -13.17 -23.13
C LEU A 228 8.22 -13.03 -23.73
N ASN A 229 8.38 -12.06 -24.61
CA ASN A 229 9.69 -11.69 -25.14
C ASN A 229 10.30 -10.61 -24.25
N VAL A 230 10.70 -11.00 -23.04
CA VAL A 230 11.40 -10.12 -22.10
C VAL A 230 12.90 -10.32 -22.33
N SER A 231 13.59 -9.29 -22.75
CA SER A 231 14.98 -9.35 -23.19
C SER A 231 15.99 -8.78 -22.20
N GLY A 232 15.53 -8.12 -21.15
CA GLY A 232 16.38 -7.49 -20.14
C GLY A 232 17.11 -8.51 -19.25
N GLU A 233 18.27 -8.13 -18.75
CA GLU A 233 19.02 -8.92 -17.77
C GLU A 233 18.48 -8.74 -16.35
N GLN A 234 17.85 -7.59 -16.07
CA GLN A 234 17.27 -7.25 -14.77
C GLN A 234 15.76 -7.22 -14.83
N ILE A 235 15.14 -8.30 -14.41
CA ILE A 235 13.69 -8.48 -14.41
C ILE A 235 13.17 -8.54 -12.98
N ALA A 236 12.14 -7.74 -12.68
CA ALA A 236 11.48 -7.67 -11.38
C ALA A 236 10.04 -8.18 -11.46
N PRO A 237 9.73 -9.40 -10.95
CA PRO A 237 8.37 -9.89 -10.84
C PRO A 237 7.71 -9.42 -9.55
N PHE A 238 6.43 -9.02 -9.65
CA PHE A 238 5.58 -8.65 -8.52
C PHE A 238 4.33 -9.54 -8.50
N PHE A 239 4.25 -10.41 -7.49
CA PHE A 239 3.10 -11.30 -7.29
C PHE A 239 2.02 -10.57 -6.47
N LEU A 240 1.00 -10.04 -7.13
CA LEU A 240 -0.02 -9.19 -6.49
C LEU A 240 -0.80 -9.93 -5.40
N ASN A 241 -0.98 -11.25 -5.54
CA ASN A 241 -1.64 -12.09 -4.55
C ASN A 241 -0.85 -12.12 -3.22
N GLU A 242 0.48 -12.09 -3.26
CA GLU A 242 1.31 -12.03 -2.06
C GLU A 242 1.16 -10.69 -1.34
N TYR A 243 1.19 -9.58 -2.09
CA TYR A 243 0.94 -8.24 -1.52
C TYR A 243 -0.42 -8.15 -0.85
N LYS A 244 -1.48 -8.72 -1.47
CA LYS A 244 -2.80 -8.83 -0.87
C LYS A 244 -2.75 -9.65 0.42
N ASN A 245 -2.15 -10.84 0.40
CA ASN A 245 -2.13 -11.75 1.55
C ASN A 245 -1.32 -11.17 2.73
N ASN A 246 -0.23 -10.48 2.45
CA ASN A 246 0.64 -9.85 3.44
C ASN A 246 0.20 -8.44 3.85
N GLN A 247 -0.96 -7.97 3.37
CA GLN A 247 -1.50 -6.63 3.62
C GLN A 247 -0.55 -5.49 3.14
N GLY A 248 0.32 -5.79 2.20
CA GLY A 248 1.33 -4.87 1.65
C GLY A 248 0.76 -3.82 0.68
N TRP A 249 -0.56 -3.81 0.46
CA TRP A 249 -1.21 -2.85 -0.44
C TRP A 249 -1.41 -1.47 0.18
N VAL A 250 -1.45 -1.38 1.50
CA VAL A 250 -1.71 -0.12 2.23
C VAL A 250 -0.44 0.73 2.32
N PRO A 251 -0.47 2.02 2.05
CA PRO A 251 -1.60 2.93 1.82
C PRO A 251 -1.81 3.28 0.33
N LEU A 252 -1.67 2.32 -0.55
CA LEU A 252 -1.88 2.53 -1.99
C LEU A 252 -3.36 2.42 -2.35
N THR A 253 -3.71 2.86 -3.57
CA THR A 253 -5.06 2.68 -4.11
C THR A 253 -5.45 1.20 -4.01
N PRO A 254 -6.51 0.85 -3.31
CA PRO A 254 -6.81 -0.55 -3.02
C PRO A 254 -7.21 -1.33 -4.28
N PHE A 255 -6.87 -2.62 -4.31
CA PHE A 255 -7.18 -3.50 -5.44
C PHE A 255 -8.68 -3.57 -5.76
N VAL A 256 -9.56 -3.28 -4.79
CA VAL A 256 -11.01 -3.19 -5.02
C VAL A 256 -11.39 -2.05 -5.96
N ASN A 257 -10.53 -1.03 -6.09
CA ASN A 257 -10.69 0.06 -7.04
C ASN A 257 -9.98 -0.23 -8.37
N LEU A 258 -9.07 -1.19 -8.41
CA LEU A 258 -8.34 -1.61 -9.61
C LEU A 258 -9.16 -2.59 -10.46
N ILE A 259 -9.74 -3.62 -9.82
CA ILE A 259 -10.46 -4.70 -10.49
C ILE A 259 -11.94 -4.34 -10.59
N ASN A 260 -12.43 -4.06 -11.81
CA ASN A 260 -13.77 -3.53 -12.03
C ASN A 260 -14.87 -4.59 -11.95
N HIS A 261 -14.60 -5.81 -12.45
CA HIS A 261 -15.62 -6.84 -12.54
C HIS A 261 -15.73 -7.64 -11.23
N PRO A 262 -16.92 -7.75 -10.60
CA PRO A 262 -17.08 -8.40 -9.29
C PRO A 262 -16.58 -9.84 -9.23
N ARG A 263 -16.73 -10.62 -10.31
CA ARG A 263 -16.24 -12.00 -10.37
C ARG A 263 -14.69 -12.02 -10.33
N ASP A 264 -14.02 -11.18 -11.12
CA ASP A 264 -12.54 -11.12 -11.13
C ASP A 264 -12.03 -10.69 -9.75
N LEU A 265 -12.71 -9.74 -9.11
CA LEU A 265 -12.37 -9.31 -7.76
C LEU A 265 -12.54 -10.45 -6.74
N CYS A 266 -13.66 -11.19 -6.80
CA CYS A 266 -13.87 -12.35 -5.92
C CYS A 266 -12.80 -13.43 -6.16
N ASP A 267 -12.53 -13.75 -7.42
CA ASP A 267 -11.53 -14.75 -7.80
C ASP A 267 -10.11 -14.32 -7.35
N PHE A 268 -9.78 -13.03 -7.48
CA PHE A 268 -8.51 -12.49 -6.94
C PHE A 268 -8.45 -12.57 -5.40
N ILE A 269 -9.55 -12.22 -4.70
CA ILE A 269 -9.63 -12.32 -3.23
C ILE A 269 -9.44 -13.77 -2.77
N ASN A 270 -10.06 -14.72 -3.43
CA ASN A 270 -10.01 -16.15 -3.10
C ASN A 270 -8.69 -16.82 -3.53
N GLY A 271 -7.95 -16.23 -4.46
CA GLY A 271 -6.72 -16.80 -5.02
C GLY A 271 -6.94 -17.61 -6.31
N ASP A 272 -8.17 -17.61 -6.84
CA ASP A 272 -8.52 -18.29 -8.10
C ASP A 272 -8.07 -17.50 -9.34
N LEU A 273 -7.75 -16.22 -9.16
CA LEU A 273 -7.08 -15.35 -10.13
C LEU A 273 -5.72 -14.95 -9.58
N THR A 274 -4.64 -15.35 -10.25
CA THR A 274 -3.28 -14.90 -9.98
C THR A 274 -2.92 -13.77 -10.93
N ILE A 275 -2.37 -12.68 -10.39
CA ILE A 275 -1.89 -11.52 -11.16
C ILE A 275 -0.41 -11.32 -10.87
N ILE A 276 0.39 -11.25 -11.93
CA ILE A 276 1.83 -11.03 -11.84
C ILE A 276 2.19 -9.86 -12.74
N CYS A 277 2.84 -8.85 -12.18
CA CYS A 277 3.46 -7.77 -12.93
C CYS A 277 4.94 -8.08 -13.13
N ILE A 278 5.44 -7.85 -14.33
CA ILE A 278 6.84 -8.03 -14.69
C ILE A 278 7.37 -6.70 -15.18
N LEU A 279 8.45 -6.24 -14.56
CA LEU A 279 9.17 -5.04 -14.94
C LEU A 279 10.56 -5.41 -15.45
N ASP A 280 10.87 -5.01 -16.68
CA ASP A 280 12.22 -5.05 -17.25
C ASP A 280 12.93 -3.76 -16.88
N LEU A 281 13.78 -3.83 -15.86
CA LEU A 281 14.43 -2.65 -15.28
C LEU A 281 15.45 -2.01 -16.23
N ASP A 282 16.00 -2.78 -17.19
CA ASP A 282 16.96 -2.25 -18.15
C ASP A 282 16.28 -1.31 -19.15
N CYS A 283 15.05 -1.61 -19.59
CA CYS A 283 14.25 -0.69 -20.38
C CYS A 283 14.04 0.65 -19.68
N PHE A 284 13.79 0.62 -18.38
CA PHE A 284 13.54 1.84 -17.60
C PHE A 284 14.81 2.65 -17.34
N LYS A 285 15.96 1.99 -17.18
CA LYS A 285 17.26 2.67 -17.12
C LYS A 285 17.58 3.42 -18.41
N GLU A 286 17.21 2.86 -19.56
CA GLU A 286 17.39 3.53 -20.84
C GLU A 286 16.54 4.80 -20.97
N ILE A 287 15.31 4.80 -20.45
CA ILE A 287 14.48 6.00 -20.42
C ILE A 287 15.16 7.11 -19.61
N ALA A 288 15.67 6.80 -18.42
CA ALA A 288 16.38 7.77 -17.61
C ALA A 288 17.67 8.28 -18.28
N ARG A 289 18.43 7.37 -18.93
CA ARG A 289 19.66 7.70 -19.64
C ARG A 289 19.41 8.67 -20.79
N ASN A 290 18.32 8.50 -21.53
CA ASN A 290 17.93 9.39 -22.61
C ASN A 290 17.55 10.80 -22.12
N GLU A 291 17.18 10.93 -20.85
CA GLU A 291 16.89 12.21 -20.19
C GLU A 291 18.14 12.81 -19.49
N GLY A 292 19.32 12.18 -19.58
CA GLY A 292 20.57 12.63 -18.97
C GLY A 292 20.83 12.13 -17.56
N PHE A 293 20.15 11.04 -17.13
CA PHE A 293 20.23 10.49 -15.77
C PHE A 293 20.67 9.03 -15.77
N GLU A 294 21.44 8.66 -14.77
CA GLU A 294 21.64 7.28 -14.34
C GLU A 294 20.52 6.91 -13.36
N LEU A 295 19.78 5.82 -13.65
CA LEU A 295 18.78 5.25 -12.75
C LEU A 295 19.35 4.02 -12.06
N ILE A 296 19.40 4.04 -10.74
CA ILE A 296 19.91 2.98 -9.89
C ILE A 296 18.75 2.43 -9.05
N PHE A 297 18.47 1.13 -9.17
CA PHE A 297 17.54 0.43 -8.28
C PHE A 297 18.29 -0.08 -7.06
N ILE A 298 17.77 0.24 -5.87
CA ILE A 298 18.39 -0.11 -4.60
C ILE A 298 17.44 -0.89 -3.70
N GLU A 299 18.00 -1.70 -2.83
CA GLU A 299 17.31 -2.22 -1.66
C GLU A 299 17.62 -1.33 -0.47
N GLY A 300 16.61 -0.69 0.09
CA GLY A 300 16.78 0.18 1.24
C GLY A 300 15.46 0.48 1.93
N ASP A 301 15.51 0.90 3.18
CA ASP A 301 14.31 1.13 3.99
C ASP A 301 13.47 2.32 3.49
N ASN A 302 14.09 3.30 2.86
CA ASN A 302 13.42 4.55 2.49
C ASN A 302 13.26 4.74 0.99
N TYR A 303 14.24 4.33 0.19
CA TYR A 303 14.29 4.56 -1.25
C TYR A 303 14.39 3.24 -2.00
N SER A 304 13.81 3.19 -3.21
CA SER A 304 13.91 2.06 -4.15
C SER A 304 14.63 2.44 -5.43
N MET A 305 14.62 3.71 -5.77
CA MET A 305 15.24 4.23 -6.98
C MET A 305 16.01 5.52 -6.66
N LEU A 306 17.17 5.63 -7.27
CA LEU A 306 17.99 6.85 -7.23
C LEU A 306 18.22 7.34 -8.66
N PHE A 307 18.03 8.63 -8.86
CA PHE A 307 18.33 9.32 -10.10
C PHE A 307 19.57 10.19 -9.87
N LYS A 308 20.62 9.94 -10.63
CA LYS A 308 21.85 10.71 -10.62
C LYS A 308 22.05 11.36 -11.97
N GLU A 309 22.14 12.68 -12.01
CA GLU A 309 22.45 13.41 -13.22
C GLU A 309 23.92 13.18 -13.63
N PHE A 310 24.23 12.99 -14.92
CA PHE A 310 25.56 12.57 -15.37
C PHE A 310 26.67 13.58 -14.98
N ASP A 311 26.39 14.86 -15.10
CA ASP A 311 27.35 15.94 -14.87
C ASP A 311 27.23 16.57 -13.47
N SER A 312 26.52 15.90 -12.55
CA SER A 312 26.24 16.41 -11.21
C SER A 312 26.55 15.37 -10.13
N SER A 313 26.84 15.84 -8.92
CA SER A 313 26.92 15.01 -7.72
C SER A 313 25.58 14.85 -7.02
N LEU A 314 24.53 15.50 -7.53
CA LEU A 314 23.22 15.51 -6.91
C LEU A 314 22.47 14.20 -7.21
N ILE A 315 21.75 13.72 -6.22
CA ILE A 315 20.99 12.49 -6.29
C ILE A 315 19.55 12.75 -5.82
N TRP A 316 18.59 12.27 -6.60
CA TRP A 316 17.16 12.29 -6.24
C TRP A 316 16.69 10.89 -5.90
N GLY A 317 16.10 10.72 -4.70
CA GLY A 317 15.59 9.45 -4.24
C GLY A 317 14.08 9.34 -4.39
N VAL A 318 13.62 8.19 -4.90
CA VAL A 318 12.20 7.83 -4.98
C VAL A 318 11.91 6.70 -4.02
N SER A 319 10.87 6.86 -3.19
CA SER A 319 10.52 5.92 -2.14
C SER A 319 9.96 4.59 -2.69
N TRP A 320 10.10 3.50 -1.91
CA TRP A 320 9.47 2.22 -2.19
C TRP A 320 7.98 2.33 -2.46
N GLN A 321 7.29 3.15 -1.71
CA GLN A 321 5.84 3.33 -1.90
C GLN A 321 5.50 3.91 -3.27
N MET A 322 6.29 4.85 -3.74
CA MET A 322 6.08 5.42 -5.06
C MET A 322 6.36 4.40 -6.16
N MET A 323 7.43 3.60 -5.99
CA MET A 323 7.74 2.48 -6.88
C MET A 323 6.64 1.41 -6.88
N LEU A 324 6.12 1.02 -5.71
CA LEU A 324 5.08 0.00 -5.60
C LEU A 324 3.75 0.40 -6.26
N ARG A 325 3.52 1.67 -6.54
CA ARG A 325 2.36 2.12 -7.31
C ARG A 325 2.38 1.57 -8.73
N VAL A 326 3.56 1.35 -9.28
CA VAL A 326 3.70 0.78 -10.63
C VAL A 326 2.99 -0.58 -10.72
N PRO A 327 3.38 -1.63 -9.98
CA PRO A 327 2.70 -2.91 -10.05
C PRO A 327 1.33 -2.95 -9.35
N LEU A 328 1.13 -2.22 -8.24
CA LEU A 328 -0.08 -2.36 -7.42
C LEU A 328 -1.22 -1.42 -7.84
N GLU A 329 -0.93 -0.32 -8.51
CA GLU A 329 -1.92 0.60 -9.07
C GLU A 329 -1.95 0.58 -10.60
N MET A 330 -1.10 -0.24 -11.25
CA MET A 330 -0.88 -0.28 -12.70
C MET A 330 -0.45 1.08 -13.27
N MET A 331 0.39 1.79 -12.52
CA MET A 331 0.93 3.08 -12.92
C MET A 331 2.08 2.90 -13.92
N SER A 332 2.16 3.77 -14.93
CA SER A 332 3.27 3.76 -15.87
C SER A 332 4.61 4.03 -15.18
N MET A 333 5.58 3.17 -15.39
CA MET A 333 6.95 3.34 -14.91
C MET A 333 7.66 4.43 -15.67
N SER A 334 7.42 4.51 -16.98
CA SER A 334 7.95 5.59 -17.84
C SER A 334 7.47 6.96 -17.38
N TRP A 335 6.21 7.06 -16.97
CA TRP A 335 5.68 8.27 -16.38
C TRP A 335 6.40 8.60 -15.05
N LEU A 336 6.54 7.61 -14.15
CA LEU A 336 7.20 7.79 -12.85
C LEU A 336 8.63 8.33 -13.00
N ILE A 337 9.38 7.79 -13.97
CA ILE A 337 10.75 8.24 -14.26
C ILE A 337 10.76 9.70 -14.72
N ARG A 338 9.93 10.05 -15.71
CA ARG A 338 9.88 11.42 -16.25
C ARG A 338 9.39 12.44 -15.23
N ASP A 339 8.34 12.12 -14.47
CA ASP A 339 7.84 13.00 -13.41
C ASP A 339 8.91 13.20 -12.32
N SER A 340 9.63 12.14 -11.93
CA SER A 340 10.73 12.22 -10.96
C SER A 340 11.89 13.12 -11.44
N ILE A 341 12.30 12.98 -12.70
CA ILE A 341 13.33 13.82 -13.30
C ILE A 341 12.87 15.28 -13.40
N THR A 342 11.62 15.51 -13.81
CA THR A 342 11.05 16.86 -13.89
C THR A 342 11.03 17.54 -12.53
N ARG A 343 10.60 16.83 -11.49
CA ARG A 343 10.60 17.35 -10.10
C ARG A 343 12.00 17.65 -9.61
N PHE A 344 12.95 16.77 -9.90
CA PHE A 344 14.35 17.01 -9.54
C PHE A 344 14.87 18.31 -10.15
N LYS A 345 14.66 18.55 -11.45
CA LYS A 345 15.04 19.78 -12.14
C LYS A 345 14.36 21.02 -11.54
N LEU A 346 13.06 20.95 -11.23
CA LEU A 346 12.33 22.04 -10.59
C LEU A 346 12.87 22.36 -9.19
N VAL A 347 13.21 21.35 -8.40
CA VAL A 347 13.80 21.55 -7.06
C VAL A 347 15.19 22.20 -7.17
N GLN A 348 16.00 21.79 -8.15
CA GLN A 348 17.30 22.43 -8.40
C GLN A 348 17.16 23.92 -8.74
N GLU A 349 16.19 24.28 -9.60
CA GLU A 349 15.95 25.66 -10.00
C GLU A 349 15.46 26.54 -8.84
N GLN A 350 14.58 25.99 -7.98
CA GLN A 350 13.93 26.76 -6.90
C GLN A 350 14.78 26.82 -5.61
N HIS A 351 15.65 25.85 -5.37
CA HIS A 351 16.32 25.63 -4.10
C HIS A 351 17.82 25.34 -4.25
N SER A 352 18.51 26.08 -5.12
CA SER A 352 19.95 25.90 -5.38
C SER A 352 20.83 25.90 -4.13
N ASP A 353 20.37 26.54 -3.04
CA ASP A 353 21.14 26.71 -1.80
C ASP A 353 20.76 25.76 -0.66
N THR A 354 19.76 24.87 -0.85
CA THR A 354 19.21 24.01 0.21
C THR A 354 19.22 22.52 -0.17
N PHE A 355 20.36 21.99 -0.61
CA PHE A 355 20.49 20.55 -0.79
C PHE A 355 20.82 19.87 0.54
N PHE A 356 19.93 18.97 0.99
CA PHE A 356 20.24 18.06 2.09
C PHE A 356 21.09 16.92 1.55
N SER A 357 22.39 16.90 1.86
CA SER A 357 23.22 15.73 1.65
C SER A 357 22.88 14.68 2.71
N SER A 358 22.18 13.62 2.38
CA SER A 358 22.28 12.41 3.14
C SER A 358 23.45 11.60 2.57
N GLU A 359 24.41 11.20 3.39
CA GLU A 359 25.42 10.23 2.99
C GLU A 359 24.68 8.91 2.67
N ILE A 360 24.58 8.58 1.39
CA ILE A 360 24.11 7.27 0.95
C ILE A 360 25.31 6.32 1.06
N ASN A 361 25.58 5.88 2.29
CA ASN A 361 26.57 4.87 2.57
C ASN A 361 25.96 3.49 2.35
N ASN A 362 26.58 2.68 1.51
CA ASN A 362 26.26 1.30 1.15
C ASN A 362 24.99 1.13 0.29
N LEU A 363 25.16 1.33 -1.02
CA LEU A 363 24.22 0.89 -2.04
C LEU A 363 24.39 -0.62 -2.24
N GLU A 364 23.55 -1.43 -1.64
CA GLU A 364 23.46 -2.85 -2.00
C GLU A 364 22.55 -3.01 -3.22
N PRO A 365 22.92 -3.88 -4.18
CA PRO A 365 22.04 -4.16 -5.33
C PRO A 365 20.71 -4.76 -4.86
N SER A 366 19.64 -4.36 -5.52
CA SER A 366 18.28 -4.76 -5.17
C SER A 366 18.09 -6.28 -5.15
N PRO A 367 17.33 -6.85 -4.18
CA PRO A 367 16.95 -8.26 -4.15
C PRO A 367 16.05 -8.67 -5.32
N LEU A 368 15.69 -7.74 -6.20
CA LEU A 368 15.01 -8.03 -7.46
C LEU A 368 15.77 -9.07 -8.30
N GLU A 369 17.08 -9.21 -8.12
CA GLU A 369 17.87 -10.32 -8.68
C GLU A 369 17.50 -11.70 -8.14
N LYS A 370 16.87 -11.78 -6.97
CA LYS A 370 16.52 -13.04 -6.30
C LYS A 370 15.64 -13.96 -7.17
N TYR A 371 14.87 -13.39 -8.07
CA TYR A 371 13.95 -14.12 -8.95
C TYR A 371 14.49 -14.35 -10.37
N ARG A 372 15.73 -13.91 -10.66
CA ARG A 372 16.37 -14.06 -11.97
C ARG A 372 16.33 -15.49 -12.50
N HIS A 373 16.51 -16.50 -11.61
CA HIS A 373 16.49 -17.90 -11.96
C HIS A 373 15.15 -18.42 -12.52
N LEU A 374 14.03 -17.69 -12.30
CA LEU A 374 12.71 -18.06 -12.82
C LEU A 374 12.56 -17.70 -14.31
N PHE A 375 13.42 -16.82 -14.84
CA PHE A 375 13.34 -16.28 -16.20
C PHE A 375 14.51 -16.68 -17.09
N LEU A 376 15.60 -17.22 -16.53
CA LEU A 376 16.72 -17.76 -17.30
C LEU A 376 16.42 -19.22 -17.63
N LYS A 377 16.28 -19.53 -18.92
CA LYS A 377 16.33 -20.89 -19.48
C LYS A 377 17.77 -21.28 -19.73
#